data_caf15ed2098daeb752a86612ebc8068c
#
_entry.id   caf15ed2098daeb752a86612ebc8068c
#
_cell.length_a   1.000
_cell.length_b   1.000
_cell.length_c   1.000
_cell.angle_alpha   90.00
_cell.angle_beta   90.00
_cell.angle_gamma   90.00
#
_symmetry.space_group_name_H-M   'P 1'
#
loop_
_entity.id
_entity.type
_entity.pdbx_description
1 polymer ?
#
loop_
_entity_poly.entity_id
_entity_poly.type
_entity_poly.pdbx_seq_one_letter_code
_entity_poly.pdbx_strand_id
1 'polypeptide(L)'
;MLFPLCLSRRGKKRGEVEGRSRGECGEMLSERVRKSLIKGSAIRRAFEEGQRLAALYGADKVYDLSIGNPAAPAPEEIRRAMREIAEEDALSLHSYMEDAGFREVREAISENLNERLRKGEFLLERRDDYAAREEGGKSREEQEKQGRTREKEERRLPFTAENVIMSHGAAGAMNIFFRTVLDPDDEVMVLKPYYPGYTSFIGNCYAKKVEVDCQGEDFQIDFSDLERKITVRTKLLILNSPNNPSGTVYTAETLRTLAEILRKKEREIGHSIYLLSDEPYRELCYTRERLPFIPSFYENTVIAYSFSKSLSIPGERIGYLLIPAEAEESGELLLGARNSTGALGFVNANAFFQKVAAASLQAKAPLAYYRENLDLLYQALLESGFSCRKPEGAFYLFLRVPDGEEERFLERAKAHRLILVGGSAFGMPGFVRISFCGKKETIEGALPVFRRLALEYGIRKEASGTYR
;
A
#
# COMPACT_ATOMS: atom_id res chain seq x y z
N MET A 1 -4.82 -0.89 32.66
CA MET A 1 -6.07 -1.54 33.09
C MET A 1 -6.71 -2.18 31.87
N LEU A 2 -6.62 -3.51 31.79
CA LEU A 2 -7.20 -4.32 30.73
C LEU A 2 -8.62 -4.70 31.11
N PHE A 3 -9.61 -4.30 30.35
CA PHE A 3 -10.98 -4.81 30.50
C PHE A 3 -11.08 -6.18 29.84
N PRO A 4 -11.47 -7.24 30.55
CA PRO A 4 -11.73 -8.53 29.95
C PRO A 4 -13.06 -8.50 29.20
N LEU A 5 -13.04 -8.83 27.92
CA LEU A 5 -14.22 -9.11 27.11
C LEU A 5 -14.89 -10.40 27.64
N CYS A 6 -15.96 -10.23 28.41
CA CYS A 6 -16.77 -11.31 28.92
C CYS A 6 -17.69 -11.82 27.79
N LEU A 7 -17.24 -12.84 27.04
CA LEU A 7 -18.11 -13.59 26.14
C LEU A 7 -18.86 -14.67 26.93
N SER A 8 -20.06 -14.35 27.42
CA SER A 8 -20.95 -15.34 28.00
C SER A 8 -21.52 -16.22 26.89
N ARG A 9 -21.08 -17.49 26.83
CA ARG A 9 -21.76 -18.54 26.07
C ARG A 9 -23.13 -18.81 26.71
N ARG A 10 -24.20 -18.40 26.04
CA ARG A 10 -25.51 -19.02 26.22
C ARG A 10 -25.86 -19.81 24.98
N GLY A 11 -25.77 -21.13 25.08
CA GLY A 11 -26.31 -22.05 24.11
C GLY A 11 -27.83 -21.90 24.09
N LYS A 12 -28.39 -21.62 22.90
CA LYS A 12 -29.81 -21.85 22.61
C LYS A 12 -29.95 -22.71 21.36
N LYS A 13 -30.79 -23.74 21.50
CA LYS A 13 -31.21 -24.71 20.49
C LYS A 13 -31.80 -24.01 19.27
N ARG A 14 -31.52 -24.54 18.09
CA ARG A 14 -32.22 -24.20 16.84
C ARG A 14 -33.72 -24.48 17.00
N GLY A 15 -34.52 -23.42 16.89
CA GLY A 15 -35.98 -23.47 16.65
C GLY A 15 -36.29 -22.38 15.66
N GLU A 16 -37.03 -22.71 14.65
CA GLU A 16 -37.54 -21.86 13.59
C GLU A 16 -38.18 -20.59 14.18
N VAL A 17 -37.81 -19.43 13.62
CA VAL A 17 -38.53 -18.17 13.90
C VAL A 17 -38.80 -17.46 12.59
N GLU A 18 -40.04 -17.60 12.13
CA GLU A 18 -40.67 -16.72 11.18
C GLU A 18 -40.76 -15.28 11.73
N GLY A 19 -40.54 -14.32 10.84
CA GLY A 19 -41.07 -12.97 10.87
C GLY A 19 -41.01 -12.20 12.20
N ARG A 20 -39.84 -11.56 12.51
CA ARG A 20 -39.83 -10.52 13.55
C ARG A 20 -39.78 -9.12 12.94
N SER A 21 -40.83 -8.35 13.23
CA SER A 21 -40.96 -6.92 12.97
C SER A 21 -39.83 -6.13 13.62
N ARG A 22 -39.36 -5.06 12.97
CA ARG A 22 -38.44 -4.06 13.54
C ARG A 22 -39.02 -3.42 14.80
N GLY A 23 -38.73 -3.97 15.97
CA GLY A 23 -39.34 -3.49 17.22
C GLY A 23 -38.88 -4.16 18.50
N GLU A 24 -37.86 -4.99 18.53
CA GLU A 24 -37.36 -5.56 19.78
C GLU A 24 -35.93 -5.07 20.10
N CYS A 25 -35.91 -4.46 21.25
CA CYS A 25 -34.78 -3.88 22.01
C CYS A 25 -33.46 -4.66 21.89
N GLY A 26 -32.36 -3.99 21.51
CA GLY A 26 -31.09 -4.46 21.97
C GLY A 26 -29.87 -4.46 21.04
N GLU A 27 -29.94 -3.94 19.80
CA GLU A 27 -28.74 -3.89 18.97
C GLU A 27 -28.26 -2.44 18.72
N MET A 28 -27.44 -1.91 19.67
CA MET A 28 -26.89 -0.54 19.62
C MET A 28 -25.82 -0.38 18.52
N LEU A 29 -25.15 -1.46 18.13
CA LEU A 29 -24.13 -1.42 17.08
C LEU A 29 -24.74 -1.49 15.69
N SER A 30 -24.21 -0.68 14.76
CA SER A 30 -24.59 -0.79 13.36
C SER A 30 -24.23 -2.19 12.83
N GLU A 31 -25.03 -2.69 11.88
CA GLU A 31 -24.81 -4.00 11.26
C GLU A 31 -23.39 -4.09 10.64
N ARG A 32 -22.90 -3.00 10.04
CA ARG A 32 -21.56 -2.90 9.46
C ARG A 32 -20.47 -3.12 10.51
N VAL A 33 -20.56 -2.43 11.66
CA VAL A 33 -19.59 -2.61 12.74
C VAL A 33 -19.65 -4.03 13.30
N ARG A 34 -20.84 -4.59 13.44
CA ARG A 34 -21.03 -5.98 13.89
C ARG A 34 -20.37 -6.98 12.95
N LYS A 35 -20.58 -6.84 11.64
CA LYS A 35 -19.91 -7.66 10.62
C LYS A 35 -18.37 -7.51 10.68
N SER A 36 -17.87 -6.31 10.90
CA SER A 36 -16.42 -6.05 11.02
C SER A 36 -15.80 -6.67 12.27
N LEU A 37 -16.52 -6.68 13.40
CA LEU A 37 -16.07 -7.33 14.64
C LEU A 37 -15.96 -8.86 14.49
N ILE A 38 -16.90 -9.48 13.74
CA ILE A 38 -16.86 -10.93 13.47
C ILE A 38 -15.66 -11.29 12.59
N LYS A 39 -15.43 -10.54 11.52
CA LYS A 39 -14.33 -10.79 10.58
C LYS A 39 -12.98 -10.39 11.13
N GLY A 40 -12.88 -9.27 11.87
CA GLY A 40 -11.66 -8.72 12.44
C GLY A 40 -10.52 -8.57 11.42
N SER A 41 -9.50 -7.77 11.73
CA SER A 41 -8.28 -7.72 10.92
C SER A 41 -7.36 -8.89 11.25
N ALA A 42 -7.03 -9.74 10.26
CA ALA A 42 -6.09 -10.85 10.44
C ALA A 42 -4.71 -10.35 10.94
N ILE A 43 -4.24 -9.22 10.41
CA ILE A 43 -2.97 -8.60 10.84
C ILE A 43 -3.05 -8.20 12.31
N ARG A 44 -4.18 -7.60 12.75
CA ARG A 44 -4.36 -7.19 14.13
C ARG A 44 -4.42 -8.38 15.08
N ARG A 45 -5.17 -9.42 14.71
CA ARG A 45 -5.24 -10.66 15.49
C ARG A 45 -3.87 -11.34 15.64
N ALA A 46 -3.09 -11.40 14.56
CA ALA A 46 -1.73 -11.94 14.60
C ALA A 46 -0.85 -11.12 15.55
N PHE A 47 -0.91 -9.79 15.49
CA PHE A 47 -0.16 -8.92 16.40
C PHE A 47 -0.58 -9.09 17.86
N GLU A 48 -1.88 -9.13 18.16
CA GLU A 48 -2.40 -9.36 19.53
C GLU A 48 -1.96 -10.73 20.06
N GLU A 49 -1.93 -11.75 19.20
CA GLU A 49 -1.42 -13.08 19.56
C GLU A 49 0.09 -13.05 19.84
N GLY A 50 0.86 -12.33 19.02
CA GLY A 50 2.29 -12.09 19.26
C GLY A 50 2.54 -11.45 20.64
N GLN A 51 1.79 -10.42 20.98
CA GLN A 51 1.87 -9.78 22.30
C GLN A 51 1.49 -10.74 23.45
N ARG A 52 0.44 -11.54 23.26
CA ARG A 52 0.02 -12.55 24.25
C ARG A 52 1.10 -13.59 24.48
N LEU A 53 1.72 -14.10 23.42
CA LEU A 53 2.81 -15.07 23.56
C LEU A 53 4.07 -14.44 24.16
N ALA A 54 4.39 -13.20 23.81
CA ALA A 54 5.52 -12.47 24.41
C ALA A 54 5.35 -12.28 25.92
N ALA A 55 4.11 -12.03 26.38
CA ALA A 55 3.81 -11.95 27.82
C ALA A 55 3.96 -13.30 28.56
N LEU A 56 3.71 -14.43 27.85
CA LEU A 56 3.79 -15.77 28.45
C LEU A 56 5.21 -16.35 28.46
N TYR A 57 5.97 -16.12 27.38
CA TYR A 57 7.24 -16.82 27.15
C TYR A 57 8.47 -15.90 27.18
N GLY A 58 8.26 -14.59 27.23
CA GLY A 58 9.31 -13.58 27.04
C GLY A 58 9.38 -13.09 25.60
N ALA A 59 9.60 -11.80 25.40
CA ALA A 59 9.61 -11.17 24.09
C ALA A 59 10.78 -11.66 23.20
N ASP A 60 11.88 -12.07 23.81
CA ASP A 60 13.06 -12.64 23.17
C ASP A 60 12.84 -14.05 22.59
N LYS A 61 11.75 -14.70 22.97
CA LYS A 61 11.38 -16.06 22.56
C LYS A 61 10.21 -16.11 21.59
N VAL A 62 9.70 -14.97 21.15
CA VAL A 62 8.59 -14.85 20.20
C VAL A 62 9.06 -14.11 18.96
N TYR A 63 8.89 -14.73 17.81
CA TYR A 63 9.32 -14.21 16.51
C TYR A 63 8.12 -13.65 15.78
N ASP A 64 7.77 -12.38 16.10
CA ASP A 64 6.63 -11.72 15.44
C ASP A 64 7.07 -11.07 14.13
N LEU A 65 6.72 -11.74 13.01
CA LEU A 65 6.93 -11.29 11.64
C LEU A 65 5.59 -10.93 10.96
N SER A 66 4.55 -10.64 11.75
CA SER A 66 3.20 -10.34 11.26
C SER A 66 2.99 -8.89 10.85
N ILE A 67 3.64 -7.95 11.55
CA ILE A 67 3.37 -6.52 11.39
C ILE A 67 4.48 -5.80 10.60
N GLY A 68 4.07 -4.89 9.71
CA GLY A 68 4.98 -4.01 8.98
C GLY A 68 5.34 -2.75 9.78
N ASN A 69 5.90 -2.93 10.97
CA ASN A 69 6.37 -1.84 11.83
C ASN A 69 7.90 -1.72 11.73
N PRO A 70 8.43 -0.66 11.08
CA PRO A 70 9.87 -0.45 10.95
C PRO A 70 10.60 -0.51 12.28
N ALA A 71 11.64 -1.36 12.37
CA ALA A 71 12.56 -1.39 13.51
C ALA A 71 13.82 -0.58 13.28
N ALA A 72 14.10 -0.20 12.04
CA ALA A 72 15.19 0.73 11.73
C ALA A 72 14.90 2.09 12.37
N PRO A 73 15.91 2.73 12.99
CA PRO A 73 15.75 4.05 13.59
C PRO A 73 15.38 5.09 12.52
N ALA A 74 14.60 6.10 12.92
CA ALA A 74 14.36 7.26 12.08
C ALA A 74 15.71 7.96 11.74
N PRO A 75 15.85 8.49 10.51
CA PRO A 75 17.04 9.27 10.12
C PRO A 75 17.37 10.40 11.11
N GLU A 76 18.64 10.76 11.21
CA GLU A 76 19.09 11.83 12.13
C GLU A 76 18.43 13.19 11.82
N GLU A 77 18.15 13.42 10.54
CA GLU A 77 17.47 14.62 10.06
C GLU A 77 16.11 14.81 10.75
N ILE A 78 15.37 13.72 10.99
CA ILE A 78 14.09 13.74 11.71
C ILE A 78 14.29 14.23 13.15
N ARG A 79 15.30 13.67 13.85
CA ARG A 79 15.56 14.04 15.25
C ARG A 79 16.03 15.48 15.38
N ARG A 80 16.85 15.94 14.41
CA ARG A 80 17.30 17.32 14.34
C ARG A 80 16.12 18.26 14.09
N ALA A 81 15.30 17.99 13.06
CA ALA A 81 14.14 18.79 12.73
C ALA A 81 13.14 18.87 13.88
N MET A 82 12.90 17.76 14.59
CA MET A 82 12.03 17.76 15.78
C MET A 82 12.53 18.72 16.87
N ARG A 83 13.86 18.75 17.15
CA ARG A 83 14.43 19.67 18.14
C ARG A 83 14.32 21.11 17.70
N GLU A 84 14.73 21.42 16.48
CA GLU A 84 14.74 22.78 15.94
C GLU A 84 13.32 23.37 15.91
N ILE A 85 12.33 22.63 15.44
CA ILE A 85 10.94 23.08 15.36
C ILE A 85 10.32 23.20 16.75
N ALA A 86 10.66 22.30 17.69
CA ALA A 86 10.17 22.39 19.06
C ALA A 86 10.79 23.59 19.83
N GLU A 87 12.04 23.93 19.55
CA GLU A 87 12.73 25.09 20.14
C GLU A 87 12.20 26.42 19.57
N GLU A 88 11.81 26.46 18.32
CA GLU A 88 11.19 27.63 17.69
C GLU A 88 9.85 27.98 18.32
N ASP A 89 9.06 26.97 18.72
CA ASP A 89 7.76 27.08 19.41
C ASP A 89 6.83 28.15 18.79
N ALA A 90 6.78 28.21 17.46
CA ALA A 90 6.03 29.22 16.76
C ALA A 90 4.52 29.04 16.96
N LEU A 91 3.79 30.13 17.24
CA LEU A 91 2.33 30.11 17.46
C LEU A 91 1.58 29.40 16.31
N SER A 92 2.11 29.47 15.07
CA SER A 92 1.55 28.78 13.91
C SER A 92 1.47 27.25 14.05
N LEU A 93 2.34 26.64 14.88
CA LEU A 93 2.30 25.20 15.18
C LEU A 93 1.07 24.79 15.99
N HIS A 94 0.45 25.72 16.69
CA HIS A 94 -0.67 25.47 17.60
C HIS A 94 -1.98 26.03 17.08
N SER A 95 -1.97 26.63 15.88
CA SER A 95 -3.13 27.24 15.27
C SER A 95 -3.74 26.34 14.19
N TYR A 96 -5.04 26.49 13.92
CA TYR A 96 -5.64 25.94 12.73
C TYR A 96 -4.98 26.52 11.48
N MET A 97 -4.89 25.73 10.42
CA MET A 97 -4.29 26.11 9.14
C MET A 97 -5.27 25.85 7.99
N GLU A 98 -4.87 26.11 6.76
CA GLU A 98 -5.64 25.72 5.57
C GLU A 98 -5.96 24.22 5.56
N ASP A 99 -7.12 23.84 5.03
CA ASP A 99 -7.56 22.43 4.97
C ASP A 99 -6.56 21.51 4.26
N ALA A 100 -5.81 22.06 3.30
CA ALA A 100 -4.77 21.31 2.59
C ALA A 100 -3.46 21.15 3.40
N GLY A 101 -3.31 21.81 4.56
CA GLY A 101 -2.07 21.86 5.32
C GLY A 101 -1.23 23.10 5.02
N PHE A 102 -0.12 23.28 5.72
CA PHE A 102 0.77 24.43 5.55
C PHE A 102 1.24 24.59 4.11
N ARG A 103 1.11 25.81 3.58
CA ARG A 103 1.49 26.11 2.19
C ARG A 103 2.97 25.86 1.93
N GLU A 104 3.84 26.33 2.83
CA GLU A 104 5.29 26.15 2.73
C GLU A 104 5.70 24.65 2.75
N VAL A 105 4.96 23.81 3.47
CA VAL A 105 5.20 22.36 3.48
C VAL A 105 4.81 21.74 2.15
N ARG A 106 3.67 22.13 1.60
CA ARG A 106 3.17 21.66 0.30
C ARG A 106 4.08 22.11 -0.85
N GLU A 107 4.60 23.34 -0.78
CA GLU A 107 5.62 23.87 -1.69
C GLU A 107 6.89 23.03 -1.64
N ALA A 108 7.45 22.80 -0.44
CA ALA A 108 8.65 21.98 -0.27
C ALA A 108 8.47 20.55 -0.82
N ILE A 109 7.31 19.91 -0.62
CA ILE A 109 7.01 18.59 -1.17
C ILE A 109 6.96 18.61 -2.69
N SER A 110 6.25 19.56 -3.29
CA SER A 110 6.13 19.68 -4.74
C SER A 110 7.46 20.01 -5.41
N GLU A 111 8.26 20.89 -4.83
CA GLU A 111 9.60 21.24 -5.31
C GLU A 111 10.55 20.02 -5.24
N ASN A 112 10.54 19.29 -4.11
CA ASN A 112 11.33 18.07 -3.97
C ASN A 112 10.97 17.04 -5.03
N LEU A 113 9.68 16.81 -5.27
CA LEU A 113 9.23 15.87 -6.29
C LEU A 113 9.65 16.31 -7.69
N ASN A 114 9.49 17.60 -8.02
CA ASN A 114 9.91 18.18 -9.30
C ASN A 114 11.44 18.08 -9.49
N GLU A 115 12.21 18.26 -8.43
CA GLU A 115 13.67 18.10 -8.47
C GLU A 115 14.07 16.64 -8.77
N ARG A 116 13.43 15.68 -8.11
CA ARG A 116 13.65 14.24 -8.33
C ARG A 116 13.29 13.82 -9.77
N LEU A 117 12.20 14.36 -10.32
CA LEU A 117 11.79 14.16 -11.72
C LEU A 117 12.85 14.73 -12.68
N ARG A 118 13.33 15.96 -12.45
CA ARG A 118 14.38 16.59 -13.27
C ARG A 118 15.72 15.84 -13.20
N LYS A 119 16.07 15.29 -12.04
CA LYS A 119 17.27 14.45 -11.85
C LYS A 119 17.13 13.06 -12.50
N GLY A 120 15.97 12.71 -13.01
CA GLY A 120 15.72 11.42 -13.64
C GLY A 120 15.74 10.25 -12.64
N GLU A 121 15.35 10.47 -11.40
CA GLU A 121 15.23 9.40 -10.40
C GLU A 121 14.12 8.41 -10.74
N PHE A 122 13.13 8.85 -11.52
CA PHE A 122 12.03 8.04 -12.00
C PHE A 122 12.13 7.74 -13.50
N LEU A 123 11.53 6.63 -13.91
CA LEU A 123 11.28 6.35 -15.31
C LEU A 123 9.97 7.04 -15.72
N LEU A 124 10.03 7.88 -16.74
CA LEU A 124 8.88 8.59 -17.29
C LEU A 124 8.44 7.99 -18.61
N GLU A 125 7.13 7.92 -18.85
CA GLU A 125 6.57 7.65 -20.16
C GLU A 125 6.55 8.92 -20.99
N ARG A 126 6.91 8.83 -22.28
CA ARG A 126 6.89 9.97 -23.21
C ARG A 126 5.57 10.01 -23.97
N ARG A 127 4.90 11.17 -24.05
CA ARG A 127 3.65 11.31 -24.84
C ARG A 127 3.83 10.99 -26.30
N ASP A 128 5.00 11.32 -26.85
CA ASP A 128 5.33 11.03 -28.25
C ASP A 128 5.39 9.53 -28.54
N ASP A 129 5.79 8.72 -27.56
CA ASP A 129 5.81 7.27 -27.68
C ASP A 129 4.38 6.68 -27.72
N TYR A 130 3.41 7.38 -27.14
CA TYR A 130 1.99 7.00 -27.16
C TYR A 130 1.32 7.41 -28.50
N ALA A 131 1.45 8.66 -28.90
CA ALA A 131 0.87 9.17 -30.15
C ALA A 131 1.38 8.39 -31.39
N ALA A 132 2.67 8.00 -31.39
CA ALA A 132 3.27 7.20 -32.45
C ALA A 132 2.68 5.78 -32.55
N ARG A 133 2.13 5.23 -31.48
CA ARG A 133 1.49 3.91 -31.47
C ARG A 133 0.03 3.96 -31.95
N GLU A 134 -0.72 5.02 -31.63
CA GLU A 134 -2.08 5.21 -32.14
C GLU A 134 -2.11 5.51 -33.67
N GLU A 135 -1.09 6.20 -34.20
CA GLU A 135 -0.99 6.55 -35.63
C GLU A 135 -0.41 5.46 -36.53
N GLY A 136 -0.18 4.25 -36.03
CA GLY A 136 0.22 3.11 -36.86
C GLY A 136 1.62 3.20 -37.45
N GLY A 137 2.63 3.40 -36.60
CA GLY A 137 3.98 2.91 -36.92
C GLY A 137 4.78 3.64 -38.01
N LYS A 138 4.75 4.96 -38.09
CA LYS A 138 5.80 5.68 -38.82
C LYS A 138 7.08 5.72 -37.98
N SER A 139 8.17 5.19 -38.57
CA SER A 139 9.45 5.07 -37.85
C SER A 139 10.03 6.44 -37.49
N ARG A 140 10.77 6.48 -36.39
CA ARG A 140 11.49 7.67 -35.88
C ARG A 140 12.36 8.36 -36.93
N GLU A 141 12.88 7.61 -37.90
CA GLU A 141 13.69 8.12 -39.02
C GLU A 141 12.92 8.96 -40.03
N GLU A 142 11.62 8.73 -40.20
CA GLU A 142 10.80 9.52 -41.15
C GLU A 142 10.40 10.87 -40.54
N GLN A 143 10.30 10.97 -39.22
CA GLN A 143 9.99 12.22 -38.52
C GLN A 143 11.19 13.14 -38.43
N GLU A 144 12.43 12.62 -38.30
CA GLU A 144 13.66 13.39 -38.31
C GLU A 144 13.96 14.02 -39.68
N LYS A 145 13.56 13.37 -40.78
CA LYS A 145 13.75 13.87 -42.16
C LYS A 145 12.83 15.03 -42.51
N GLN A 146 11.77 15.30 -41.77
CA GLN A 146 10.81 16.39 -42.05
C GLN A 146 11.14 17.73 -41.38
N GLY A 147 12.37 17.90 -40.86
CA GLY A 147 12.90 19.22 -40.43
C GLY A 147 12.08 19.96 -39.37
N ARG A 148 11.25 19.27 -38.63
CA ARG A 148 10.59 19.84 -37.46
C ARG A 148 11.53 19.69 -36.24
N THR A 149 12.38 20.70 -36.05
CA THR A 149 12.88 21.04 -34.73
C THR A 149 11.68 21.37 -33.85
N ARG A 150 10.99 20.33 -33.37
CA ARG A 150 10.16 20.49 -32.19
C ARG A 150 11.13 20.82 -31.07
N GLU A 151 11.12 22.09 -30.62
CA GLU A 151 11.63 22.44 -29.32
C GLU A 151 11.22 21.34 -28.37
N LYS A 152 12.18 20.80 -27.66
CA LYS A 152 11.94 19.86 -26.56
C LYS A 152 11.01 20.58 -25.58
N GLU A 153 9.70 20.50 -25.78
CA GLU A 153 8.75 20.72 -24.70
C GLU A 153 9.13 19.69 -23.63
N GLU A 154 9.99 20.14 -22.73
CA GLU A 154 10.27 19.44 -21.49
C GLU A 154 8.91 19.13 -20.90
N ARG A 155 8.60 17.87 -20.82
CA ARG A 155 7.34 17.37 -20.32
C ARG A 155 7.20 17.79 -18.88
N ARG A 156 6.41 18.80 -18.69
CA ARG A 156 6.04 19.31 -17.39
C ARG A 156 5.00 18.39 -16.75
N LEU A 157 5.36 17.78 -15.65
CA LEU A 157 4.47 17.59 -14.52
C LEU A 157 5.00 18.55 -13.42
N PRO A 158 4.93 19.87 -13.60
CA PRO A 158 5.39 20.78 -12.55
C PRO A 158 4.30 20.80 -11.50
N PHE A 159 4.52 20.04 -10.45
CA PHE A 159 3.68 20.09 -9.27
C PHE A 159 3.89 21.42 -8.54
N THR A 160 2.80 21.92 -8.00
CA THR A 160 2.78 23.11 -7.14
C THR A 160 2.17 22.74 -5.78
N ALA A 161 2.21 23.65 -4.83
CA ALA A 161 1.54 23.45 -3.54
C ALA A 161 0.05 23.11 -3.71
N GLU A 162 -0.60 23.59 -4.77
CA GLU A 162 -2.03 23.37 -5.00
C GLU A 162 -2.35 21.90 -5.32
N ASN A 163 -1.39 21.15 -5.87
CA ASN A 163 -1.55 19.72 -6.15
C ASN A 163 -1.46 18.83 -4.91
N VAL A 164 -1.01 19.36 -3.77
CA VAL A 164 -0.69 18.60 -2.56
C VAL A 164 -1.69 18.88 -1.45
N ILE A 165 -2.23 17.84 -0.83
CA ILE A 165 -3.07 17.92 0.37
C ILE A 165 -2.43 17.04 1.43
N MET A 166 -2.06 17.63 2.58
CA MET A 166 -1.47 16.90 3.70
C MET A 166 -2.47 15.98 4.36
N SER A 167 -2.03 14.81 4.78
CA SER A 167 -2.92 13.77 5.29
C SER A 167 -2.32 12.96 6.43
N HIS A 168 -3.16 12.17 7.10
CA HIS A 168 -2.77 11.23 8.16
C HIS A 168 -2.17 9.94 7.57
N GLY A 169 -1.04 10.06 6.84
CA GLY A 169 -0.42 9.00 6.06
C GLY A 169 -1.26 8.62 4.85
N ALA A 170 -0.81 7.63 4.07
CA ALA A 170 -1.52 7.16 2.88
C ALA A 170 -2.97 6.70 3.15
N ALA A 171 -3.22 6.11 4.33
CA ALA A 171 -4.58 5.73 4.72
C ALA A 171 -5.53 6.93 4.82
N GLY A 172 -5.07 8.05 5.37
CA GLY A 172 -5.82 9.32 5.38
C GLY A 172 -6.05 9.84 3.97
N ALA A 173 -4.99 9.88 3.15
CA ALA A 173 -5.07 10.31 1.75
C ALA A 173 -6.10 9.50 0.95
N MET A 174 -6.08 8.16 1.08
CA MET A 174 -7.05 7.28 0.41
C MET A 174 -8.48 7.55 0.86
N ASN A 175 -8.74 7.67 2.17
CA ASN A 175 -10.09 7.96 2.65
C ASN A 175 -10.60 9.33 2.20
N ILE A 176 -9.72 10.35 2.14
CA ILE A 176 -10.04 11.66 1.57
C ILE A 176 -10.45 11.50 0.10
N PHE A 177 -9.62 10.82 -0.71
CA PHE A 177 -9.90 10.64 -2.13
C PHE A 177 -11.17 9.81 -2.39
N PHE A 178 -11.34 8.70 -1.67
CA PHE A 178 -12.54 7.87 -1.80
C PHE A 178 -13.82 8.65 -1.45
N ARG A 179 -13.78 9.43 -0.37
CA ARG A 179 -14.91 10.31 0.00
C ARG A 179 -15.22 11.34 -1.07
N THR A 180 -14.22 11.75 -1.85
CA THR A 180 -14.37 12.75 -2.90
C THR A 180 -15.01 12.18 -4.18
N VAL A 181 -14.66 10.93 -4.56
CA VAL A 181 -15.00 10.41 -5.90
C VAL A 181 -16.01 9.25 -5.90
N LEU A 182 -16.33 8.67 -4.74
CA LEU A 182 -17.18 7.49 -4.67
C LEU A 182 -18.57 7.79 -4.11
N ASP A 183 -19.55 7.33 -4.83
CA ASP A 183 -20.93 7.19 -4.37
C ASP A 183 -21.23 5.75 -3.90
N PRO A 184 -22.34 5.54 -3.16
CA PRO A 184 -22.80 4.20 -2.82
C PRO A 184 -22.98 3.33 -4.08
N ASP A 185 -22.54 2.07 -3.99
CA ASP A 185 -22.55 1.09 -5.07
C ASP A 185 -21.56 1.29 -6.22
N ASP A 186 -20.76 2.35 -6.21
CA ASP A 186 -19.61 2.45 -7.12
C ASP A 186 -18.61 1.31 -6.90
N GLU A 187 -17.88 0.96 -7.94
CA GLU A 187 -16.94 -0.14 -7.90
C GLU A 187 -15.48 0.37 -7.82
N VAL A 188 -14.74 -0.21 -6.88
CA VAL A 188 -13.31 0.00 -6.70
C VAL A 188 -12.59 -1.30 -6.96
N MET A 189 -11.74 -1.32 -7.99
CA MET A 189 -10.94 -2.48 -8.34
C MET A 189 -9.68 -2.55 -7.48
N VAL A 190 -9.36 -3.75 -7.00
CA VAL A 190 -8.14 -4.05 -6.23
C VAL A 190 -7.42 -5.22 -6.86
N LEU A 191 -6.11 -5.08 -7.07
CA LEU A 191 -5.26 -6.10 -7.68
C LEU A 191 -4.77 -7.08 -6.61
N LYS A 192 -5.08 -8.36 -6.75
CA LYS A 192 -4.59 -9.41 -5.83
C LYS A 192 -3.09 -9.68 -6.06
N PRO A 193 -2.33 -9.93 -5.00
CA PRO A 193 -2.68 -9.74 -3.60
C PRO A 193 -2.67 -8.25 -3.21
N TYR A 194 -3.58 -7.84 -2.33
CA TYR A 194 -3.78 -6.43 -1.95
C TYR A 194 -3.71 -6.20 -0.43
N TYR A 195 -3.43 -4.97 -0.03
CA TYR A 195 -3.45 -4.58 1.38
C TYR A 195 -4.89 -4.66 1.96
N PRO A 196 -5.12 -5.43 3.04
CA PRO A 196 -6.47 -5.68 3.58
C PRO A 196 -7.25 -4.42 4.00
N GLY A 197 -6.54 -3.34 4.32
CA GLY A 197 -7.14 -2.06 4.71
C GLY A 197 -8.05 -1.47 3.64
N TYR A 198 -7.79 -1.73 2.36
CA TYR A 198 -8.63 -1.23 1.26
C TYR A 198 -10.09 -1.65 1.40
N THR A 199 -10.35 -2.88 1.84
CA THR A 199 -11.72 -3.37 2.07
C THR A 199 -12.50 -2.49 3.06
N SER A 200 -11.84 -2.02 4.12
CA SER A 200 -12.46 -1.14 5.09
C SER A 200 -12.67 0.27 4.54
N PHE A 201 -11.67 0.81 3.82
CA PHE A 201 -11.73 2.16 3.26
C PHE A 201 -12.82 2.29 2.20
N ILE A 202 -12.91 1.31 1.28
CA ILE A 202 -13.97 1.21 0.26
C ILE A 202 -15.35 1.09 0.94
N GLY A 203 -15.45 0.24 1.96
CA GLY A 203 -16.68 0.06 2.73
C GLY A 203 -17.14 1.31 3.49
N ASN A 204 -16.23 2.24 3.83
CA ASN A 204 -16.60 3.51 4.46
C ASN A 204 -17.43 4.41 3.53
N CYS A 205 -17.27 4.27 2.22
CA CYS A 205 -18.04 5.00 1.20
C CYS A 205 -19.24 4.20 0.67
N TYR A 206 -19.55 3.04 1.25
CA TYR A 206 -20.59 2.12 0.75
C TYR A 206 -20.37 1.63 -0.68
N ALA A 207 -19.16 1.77 -1.19
CA ALA A 207 -18.73 1.28 -2.49
C ALA A 207 -18.42 -0.23 -2.45
N LYS A 208 -18.35 -0.85 -3.62
CA LYS A 208 -18.12 -2.28 -3.81
C LYS A 208 -16.64 -2.53 -4.19
N LYS A 209 -16.02 -3.45 -3.49
CA LYS A 209 -14.69 -3.95 -3.86
C LYS A 209 -14.82 -4.99 -4.96
N VAL A 210 -14.11 -4.80 -6.07
CA VAL A 210 -13.96 -5.76 -7.16
C VAL A 210 -12.52 -6.26 -7.20
N GLU A 211 -12.33 -7.55 -6.97
CA GLU A 211 -11.00 -8.17 -6.95
C GLU A 211 -10.58 -8.59 -8.35
N VAL A 212 -9.40 -8.18 -8.78
CA VAL A 212 -8.76 -8.58 -10.02
C VAL A 212 -7.68 -9.61 -9.72
N ASP A 213 -7.67 -10.71 -10.45
CA ASP A 213 -6.71 -11.78 -10.28
C ASP A 213 -5.30 -11.36 -10.75
N CYS A 214 -4.28 -12.05 -10.27
CA CYS A 214 -2.91 -11.92 -10.73
C CYS A 214 -2.49 -13.17 -11.51
N GLN A 215 -1.47 -13.01 -12.34
CA GLN A 215 -0.86 -14.08 -13.11
C GLN A 215 0.58 -14.34 -12.63
N GLY A 216 1.03 -15.57 -12.81
CA GLY A 216 2.41 -15.98 -12.56
C GLY A 216 2.82 -15.95 -11.08
N GLU A 217 4.06 -16.37 -10.83
CA GLU A 217 4.66 -16.32 -9.48
C GLU A 217 5.14 -14.93 -9.08
N ASP A 218 5.14 -14.00 -10.03
CA ASP A 218 5.54 -12.61 -9.86
C ASP A 218 4.35 -11.68 -9.60
N PHE A 219 3.14 -12.23 -9.48
CA PHE A 219 1.92 -11.51 -9.14
C PHE A 219 1.64 -10.33 -10.09
N GLN A 220 1.88 -10.51 -11.39
CA GLN A 220 1.53 -9.53 -12.40
C GLN A 220 0.01 -9.45 -12.61
N ILE A 221 -0.47 -8.35 -13.17
CA ILE A 221 -1.90 -8.10 -13.42
C ILE A 221 -2.43 -9.13 -14.43
N ASP A 222 -3.54 -9.78 -14.11
CA ASP A 222 -4.34 -10.48 -15.12
C ASP A 222 -5.18 -9.45 -15.89
N PHE A 223 -4.64 -9.00 -17.02
CA PHE A 223 -5.30 -7.99 -17.84
C PHE A 223 -6.61 -8.48 -18.45
N SER A 224 -6.75 -9.77 -18.69
CA SER A 224 -8.01 -10.33 -19.21
C SER A 224 -9.10 -10.30 -18.16
N ASP A 225 -8.75 -10.61 -16.92
CA ASP A 225 -9.66 -10.51 -15.77
C ASP A 225 -10.01 -9.05 -15.44
N LEU A 226 -9.01 -8.15 -15.49
CA LEU A 226 -9.20 -6.72 -15.33
C LEU A 226 -10.21 -6.17 -16.35
N GLU A 227 -9.96 -6.39 -17.64
CA GLU A 227 -10.80 -5.85 -18.73
C GLU A 227 -12.24 -6.37 -18.64
N ARG A 228 -12.41 -7.65 -18.29
CA ARG A 228 -13.71 -8.30 -18.12
C ARG A 228 -14.53 -7.75 -16.96
N LYS A 229 -13.85 -7.32 -15.89
CA LYS A 229 -14.50 -6.86 -14.65
C LYS A 229 -14.80 -5.37 -14.61
N ILE A 230 -14.28 -4.57 -15.53
CA ILE A 230 -14.63 -3.15 -15.64
C ILE A 230 -16.08 -3.01 -16.12
N THR A 231 -16.88 -2.23 -15.38
CA THR A 231 -18.29 -1.94 -15.68
C THR A 231 -18.55 -0.43 -15.68
N VAL A 232 -19.74 -0.01 -16.04
CA VAL A 232 -20.20 1.40 -15.93
C VAL A 232 -20.20 1.95 -14.50
N ARG A 233 -20.00 1.11 -13.48
CA ARG A 233 -19.88 1.52 -12.08
C ARG A 233 -18.43 1.62 -11.61
N THR A 234 -17.47 1.19 -12.43
CA THR A 234 -16.05 1.22 -12.07
C THR A 234 -15.54 2.66 -12.06
N LYS A 235 -15.27 3.21 -10.88
CA LYS A 235 -14.76 4.57 -10.68
C LYS A 235 -13.26 4.63 -10.39
N LEU A 236 -12.72 3.56 -9.80
CA LEU A 236 -11.38 3.59 -9.23
C LEU A 236 -10.68 2.24 -9.35
N LEU A 237 -9.40 2.27 -9.70
CA LEU A 237 -8.46 1.16 -9.55
C LEU A 237 -7.36 1.54 -8.55
N ILE A 238 -7.05 0.67 -7.60
CA ILE A 238 -5.94 0.86 -6.65
C ILE A 238 -4.73 0.07 -7.13
N LEU A 239 -3.61 0.78 -7.33
CA LEU A 239 -2.32 0.21 -7.68
C LEU A 239 -1.33 0.47 -6.53
N ASN A 240 -0.76 -0.59 -5.95
CA ASN A 240 0.25 -0.50 -4.90
C ASN A 240 1.60 -1.04 -5.42
N SER A 241 2.57 -0.15 -5.65
CA SER A 241 3.89 -0.49 -6.19
C SER A 241 4.98 0.38 -5.54
N PRO A 242 5.96 -0.23 -4.85
CA PRO A 242 6.10 -1.65 -4.48
C PRO A 242 4.95 -2.18 -3.64
N ASN A 243 4.55 -3.44 -3.88
CA ASN A 243 3.33 -4.03 -3.36
C ASN A 243 3.44 -4.58 -1.92
N ASN A 244 2.40 -4.44 -1.14
CA ASN A 244 2.15 -5.18 0.08
C ASN A 244 0.98 -6.15 -0.16
N PRO A 245 1.21 -7.49 -0.17
CA PRO A 245 2.29 -8.23 0.52
C PRO A 245 3.41 -8.78 -0.39
N SER A 246 3.30 -8.72 -1.72
CA SER A 246 4.16 -9.51 -2.62
C SER A 246 5.56 -8.91 -2.83
N GLY A 247 5.74 -7.61 -2.57
CA GLY A 247 6.97 -6.88 -2.90
C GLY A 247 7.18 -6.67 -4.41
N THR A 248 6.18 -6.94 -5.22
CA THR A 248 6.21 -6.73 -6.68
C THR A 248 6.32 -5.25 -7.02
N VAL A 249 7.15 -4.94 -8.01
CA VAL A 249 7.24 -3.65 -8.67
C VAL A 249 6.70 -3.81 -10.09
N TYR A 250 5.67 -3.04 -10.44
CA TYR A 250 5.14 -3.08 -11.79
C TYR A 250 6.05 -2.37 -12.77
N THR A 251 6.32 -3.01 -13.91
CA THR A 251 7.21 -2.49 -14.96
C THR A 251 6.53 -1.38 -15.77
N ALA A 252 7.34 -0.62 -16.52
CA ALA A 252 6.82 0.36 -17.47
C ALA A 252 5.90 -0.28 -18.52
N GLU A 253 6.20 -1.49 -18.97
CA GLU A 253 5.38 -2.23 -19.92
C GLU A 253 4.01 -2.59 -19.33
N THR A 254 4.01 -3.11 -18.09
CA THR A 254 2.77 -3.38 -17.33
C THR A 254 1.90 -2.12 -17.21
N LEU A 255 2.52 -0.97 -16.89
CA LEU A 255 1.79 0.30 -16.73
C LEU A 255 1.25 0.84 -18.06
N ARG A 256 1.98 0.66 -19.18
CA ARG A 256 1.48 1.03 -20.51
C ARG A 256 0.24 0.23 -20.87
N THR A 257 0.33 -1.10 -20.75
CA THR A 257 -0.81 -1.99 -21.02
C THR A 257 -2.02 -1.65 -20.15
N LEU A 258 -1.78 -1.38 -18.84
CA LEU A 258 -2.82 -0.93 -17.94
C LEU A 258 -3.49 0.36 -18.42
N ALA A 259 -2.69 1.38 -18.78
CA ALA A 259 -3.18 2.66 -19.23
C ALA A 259 -3.97 2.57 -20.54
N GLU A 260 -3.52 1.73 -21.50
CA GLU A 260 -4.23 1.45 -22.75
C GLU A 260 -5.61 0.83 -22.51
N ILE A 261 -5.68 -0.16 -21.60
CA ILE A 261 -6.95 -0.80 -21.22
C ILE A 261 -7.88 0.20 -20.55
N LEU A 262 -7.38 0.99 -19.58
CA LEU A 262 -8.20 1.98 -18.89
C LEU A 262 -8.78 3.00 -19.88
N ARG A 263 -7.97 3.62 -20.74
CA ARG A 263 -8.43 4.58 -21.75
C ARG A 263 -9.44 3.97 -22.74
N LYS A 264 -9.24 2.72 -23.14
CA LYS A 264 -10.21 1.99 -23.97
C LYS A 264 -11.54 1.85 -23.25
N LYS A 265 -11.49 1.44 -21.98
CA LYS A 265 -12.69 1.22 -21.17
C LYS A 265 -13.43 2.52 -20.83
N GLU A 266 -12.72 3.61 -20.55
CA GLU A 266 -13.34 4.93 -20.36
C GLU A 266 -14.18 5.35 -21.59
N ARG A 267 -13.66 5.13 -22.80
CA ARG A 267 -14.41 5.38 -24.04
C ARG A 267 -15.65 4.48 -24.17
N GLU A 268 -15.58 3.23 -23.70
CA GLU A 268 -16.69 2.27 -23.75
C GLU A 268 -17.79 2.61 -22.70
N ILE A 269 -17.40 3.00 -21.49
CA ILE A 269 -18.35 3.24 -20.38
C ILE A 269 -18.81 4.70 -20.28
N GLY A 270 -18.13 5.65 -20.96
CA GLY A 270 -18.51 7.05 -21.07
C GLY A 270 -18.12 7.92 -19.87
N HIS A 271 -17.19 7.51 -19.02
CA HIS A 271 -16.62 8.30 -17.93
C HIS A 271 -15.22 7.81 -17.56
N SER A 272 -14.46 8.66 -16.84
CA SER A 272 -13.10 8.37 -16.39
C SER A 272 -13.02 7.34 -15.28
N ILE A 273 -11.92 6.60 -15.27
CA ILE A 273 -11.54 5.67 -14.20
C ILE A 273 -10.27 6.23 -13.54
N TYR A 274 -10.35 6.64 -12.29
CA TYR A 274 -9.16 7.10 -11.58
C TYR A 274 -8.24 5.93 -11.20
N LEU A 275 -6.92 6.15 -11.34
CA LEU A 275 -5.89 5.25 -10.84
C LEU A 275 -5.32 5.82 -9.54
N LEU A 276 -5.60 5.20 -8.40
CA LEU A 276 -4.98 5.57 -7.14
C LEU A 276 -3.67 4.79 -6.96
N SER A 277 -2.56 5.50 -7.06
CA SER A 277 -1.22 4.97 -6.76
C SER A 277 -0.96 5.06 -5.25
N ASP A 278 -1.00 3.92 -4.57
CA ASP A 278 -0.64 3.80 -3.14
C ASP A 278 0.87 3.55 -3.01
N GLU A 279 1.62 4.57 -2.58
CA GLU A 279 3.08 4.60 -2.66
C GLU A 279 3.82 4.75 -1.31
N PRO A 280 3.44 4.05 -0.24
CA PRO A 280 4.15 4.16 1.03
C PRO A 280 5.53 3.50 1.00
N TYR A 281 5.83 2.70 -0.02
CA TYR A 281 7.09 1.95 -0.17
C TYR A 281 7.97 2.47 -1.33
N ARG A 282 7.67 3.63 -1.92
CA ARG A 282 8.40 4.20 -3.07
C ARG A 282 9.91 4.17 -2.88
N GLU A 283 10.40 4.54 -1.71
CA GLU A 283 11.82 4.59 -1.39
C GLU A 283 12.41 3.22 -0.97
N LEU A 284 11.57 2.21 -0.77
CA LEU A 284 11.97 0.85 -0.40
C LEU A 284 11.97 -0.07 -1.62
N CYS A 285 12.84 0.23 -2.57
CA CYS A 285 13.03 -0.56 -3.80
C CYS A 285 14.44 -1.14 -3.83
N TYR A 286 14.54 -2.43 -4.15
CA TYR A 286 15.80 -3.19 -4.16
C TYR A 286 16.35 -3.42 -5.57
N THR A 287 15.57 -3.10 -6.60
CA THR A 287 16.00 -3.21 -8.00
C THR A 287 17.04 -2.13 -8.32
N ARG A 288 17.79 -2.34 -9.40
CA ARG A 288 18.71 -1.32 -9.95
C ARG A 288 18.01 -0.40 -10.96
N GLU A 289 16.83 -0.78 -11.40
CA GLU A 289 16.03 -0.03 -12.35
C GLU A 289 15.33 1.13 -11.65
N ARG A 290 15.14 2.22 -12.40
CA ARG A 290 14.36 3.35 -11.92
C ARG A 290 12.89 2.98 -11.83
N LEU A 291 12.25 3.35 -10.74
CA LEU A 291 10.81 3.15 -10.59
C LEU A 291 10.04 3.99 -11.61
N PRO A 292 9.02 3.43 -12.25
CA PRO A 292 8.12 4.21 -13.07
C PRO A 292 7.39 5.27 -12.24
N PHE A 293 7.29 6.48 -12.78
CA PHE A 293 6.44 7.53 -12.23
C PHE A 293 5.04 7.37 -12.79
N ILE A 294 4.15 6.75 -12.05
CA ILE A 294 2.86 6.26 -12.53
C ILE A 294 2.00 7.35 -13.20
N PRO A 295 1.92 8.61 -12.68
CA PRO A 295 1.16 9.67 -13.36
C PRO A 295 1.65 10.00 -14.78
N SER A 296 2.87 9.61 -15.14
CA SER A 296 3.36 9.82 -16.50
C SER A 296 2.82 8.81 -17.52
N PHE A 297 2.27 7.69 -17.06
CA PHE A 297 1.70 6.63 -17.92
C PHE A 297 0.21 6.80 -18.14
N TYR A 298 -0.49 7.29 -17.12
CA TYR A 298 -1.94 7.48 -17.16
C TYR A 298 -2.32 8.77 -16.45
N GLU A 299 -3.00 9.65 -17.15
CA GLU A 299 -3.30 11.03 -16.71
C GLU A 299 -4.22 11.11 -15.50
N ASN A 300 -5.22 10.20 -15.40
CA ASN A 300 -6.15 10.15 -14.27
C ASN A 300 -5.55 9.44 -13.05
N THR A 301 -4.24 9.62 -12.82
CA THR A 301 -3.52 9.03 -11.67
C THR A 301 -3.41 10.01 -10.53
N VAL A 302 -3.82 9.58 -9.34
CA VAL A 302 -3.69 10.28 -8.07
C VAL A 302 -2.76 9.50 -7.14
N ILE A 303 -1.87 10.18 -6.40
CA ILE A 303 -0.91 9.51 -5.52
C ILE A 303 -1.33 9.66 -4.06
N ALA A 304 -1.41 8.54 -3.33
CA ALA A 304 -1.46 8.49 -1.87
C ALA A 304 -0.08 8.11 -1.33
N TYR A 305 0.58 9.06 -0.67
CA TYR A 305 1.94 8.89 -0.13
C TYR A 305 1.98 8.91 1.39
N SER A 306 2.96 8.20 1.97
CA SER A 306 3.20 8.20 3.42
C SER A 306 4.68 8.24 3.75
N PHE A 307 5.06 9.08 4.71
CA PHE A 307 6.40 9.12 5.29
C PHE A 307 6.66 7.99 6.31
N SER A 308 5.66 7.17 6.62
CA SER A 308 5.74 6.09 7.61
C SER A 308 6.89 5.11 7.38
N LYS A 309 7.26 4.87 6.12
CA LYS A 309 8.25 3.86 5.74
C LYS A 309 9.57 4.48 5.29
N SER A 310 9.49 5.54 4.48
CA SER A 310 10.67 6.27 4.01
C SER A 310 11.47 6.93 5.16
N LEU A 311 10.78 7.44 6.17
CA LEU A 311 11.38 8.12 7.31
C LEU A 311 11.33 7.32 8.62
N SER A 312 10.82 6.07 8.61
CA SER A 312 10.65 5.22 9.80
C SER A 312 9.82 5.87 10.92
N ILE A 313 8.78 6.62 10.57
CA ILE A 313 7.92 7.35 11.50
C ILE A 313 6.42 6.96 11.34
N PRO A 314 6.05 5.69 11.44
CA PRO A 314 4.65 5.28 11.25
C PRO A 314 3.71 5.79 12.34
N GLY A 315 4.21 6.11 13.53
CA GLY A 315 3.43 6.60 14.67
C GLY A 315 2.91 8.02 14.48
N GLU A 316 3.62 8.84 13.74
CA GLU A 316 3.34 10.27 13.53
C GLU A 316 2.20 10.53 12.55
N ARG A 317 1.81 9.53 11.77
CA ARG A 317 0.66 9.57 10.86
C ARG A 317 0.73 10.73 9.87
N ILE A 318 1.84 10.89 9.15
CA ILE A 318 2.05 11.97 8.19
C ILE A 318 2.24 11.44 6.76
N GLY A 319 1.61 12.12 5.80
CA GLY A 319 1.64 11.80 4.37
C GLY A 319 0.93 12.87 3.57
N TYR A 320 0.67 12.58 2.31
CA TYR A 320 -0.07 13.52 1.44
C TYR A 320 -0.84 12.79 0.34
N LEU A 321 -1.86 13.46 -0.17
CA LEU A 321 -2.55 13.18 -1.42
C LEU A 321 -1.99 14.15 -2.47
N LEU A 322 -1.61 13.64 -3.64
CA LEU A 322 -1.18 14.46 -4.77
C LEU A 322 -2.12 14.22 -5.95
N ILE A 323 -2.75 15.30 -6.42
CA ILE A 323 -3.65 15.30 -7.58
C ILE A 323 -2.98 16.11 -8.68
N PRO A 324 -2.47 15.46 -9.76
CA PRO A 324 -1.88 16.16 -10.90
C PRO A 324 -2.90 17.03 -11.61
N ALA A 325 -2.42 18.11 -12.24
CA ALA A 325 -3.26 19.03 -13.02
C ALA A 325 -3.84 18.35 -14.29
N GLU A 326 -3.19 17.30 -14.76
CA GLU A 326 -3.61 16.50 -15.91
C GLU A 326 -4.79 15.57 -15.64
N ALA A 327 -5.11 15.30 -14.37
CA ALA A 327 -6.26 14.48 -14.02
C ALA A 327 -7.56 15.19 -14.42
N GLU A 328 -8.50 14.43 -14.94
CA GLU A 328 -9.81 14.97 -15.31
C GLU A 328 -10.50 15.56 -14.07
N GLU A 329 -11.15 16.71 -14.23
CA GLU A 329 -11.78 17.48 -13.14
C GLU A 329 -10.81 17.82 -11.99
N SER A 330 -9.51 17.99 -12.27
CA SER A 330 -8.49 18.20 -11.23
C SER A 330 -8.79 19.35 -10.27
N GLY A 331 -9.38 20.44 -10.75
CA GLY A 331 -9.79 21.58 -9.93
C GLY A 331 -10.89 21.21 -8.93
N GLU A 332 -11.92 20.53 -9.40
CA GLU A 332 -13.03 20.03 -8.59
C GLU A 332 -12.57 18.94 -7.62
N LEU A 333 -11.68 18.06 -8.06
CA LEU A 333 -11.07 17.02 -7.21
C LEU A 333 -10.29 17.64 -6.04
N LEU A 334 -9.48 18.67 -6.31
CA LEU A 334 -8.72 19.36 -5.28
C LEU A 334 -9.64 20.06 -4.27
N LEU A 335 -10.68 20.73 -4.75
CA LEU A 335 -11.67 21.38 -3.88
C LEU A 335 -12.47 20.35 -3.07
N GLY A 336 -12.94 19.30 -3.72
CA GLY A 336 -13.66 18.18 -3.09
C GLY A 336 -12.82 17.44 -2.05
N ALA A 337 -11.53 17.23 -2.32
CA ALA A 337 -10.62 16.56 -1.39
C ALA A 337 -10.35 17.43 -0.14
N ARG A 338 -10.19 18.76 -0.29
CA ARG A 338 -10.10 19.69 0.85
C ARG A 338 -11.36 19.61 1.72
N ASN A 339 -12.55 19.70 1.11
CA ASN A 339 -13.82 19.56 1.82
C ASN A 339 -13.95 18.18 2.51
N SER A 340 -13.51 17.12 1.85
CA SER A 340 -13.56 15.76 2.39
C SER A 340 -12.66 15.57 3.62
N THR A 341 -11.55 16.31 3.70
CA THR A 341 -10.67 16.34 4.88
C THR A 341 -11.42 16.79 6.13
N GLY A 342 -12.19 17.87 6.01
CA GLY A 342 -13.05 18.38 7.08
C GLY A 342 -14.22 17.43 7.39
N ALA A 343 -14.92 16.93 6.35
CA ALA A 343 -16.07 16.04 6.50
C ALA A 343 -15.73 14.69 7.16
N LEU A 344 -14.49 14.21 7.01
CA LEU A 344 -13.97 13.01 7.68
C LEU A 344 -13.54 13.27 9.13
N GLY A 345 -13.57 14.55 9.58
CA GLY A 345 -13.14 14.93 10.93
C GLY A 345 -11.61 14.97 11.09
N PHE A 346 -10.85 14.88 10.00
CA PHE A 346 -9.39 15.03 10.04
C PHE A 346 -8.99 16.48 10.24
N VAL A 347 -9.75 17.42 9.65
CA VAL A 347 -9.52 18.87 9.58
C VAL A 347 -8.15 19.18 8.98
N ASN A 348 -7.06 18.87 9.70
CA ASN A 348 -5.68 19.00 9.22
C ASN A 348 -4.82 17.81 9.66
N ALA A 349 -3.77 17.51 8.91
CA ALA A 349 -2.68 16.67 9.40
C ALA A 349 -1.91 17.41 10.52
N ASN A 350 -1.23 16.65 11.39
CA ASN A 350 -0.52 17.22 12.53
C ASN A 350 0.50 18.28 12.12
N ALA A 351 0.35 19.50 12.65
CA ALA A 351 1.12 20.69 12.28
C ALA A 351 2.64 20.50 12.47
N PHE A 352 3.04 19.99 13.64
CA PHE A 352 4.44 19.77 13.97
C PHE A 352 5.09 18.78 12.97
N PHE A 353 4.43 17.64 12.71
CA PHE A 353 4.99 16.63 11.82
C PHE A 353 4.89 16.99 10.34
N GLN A 354 4.03 17.92 9.93
CA GLN A 354 4.10 18.51 8.59
C GLN A 354 5.46 19.20 8.39
N LYS A 355 5.86 20.08 9.32
CA LYS A 355 7.14 20.80 9.25
C LYS A 355 8.35 19.86 9.39
N VAL A 356 8.29 18.89 10.30
CA VAL A 356 9.34 17.86 10.43
C VAL A 356 9.53 17.08 9.14
N ALA A 357 8.46 16.66 8.48
CA ALA A 357 8.52 15.95 7.21
C ALA A 357 9.14 16.82 6.10
N ALA A 358 8.72 18.09 6.00
CA ALA A 358 9.27 19.04 5.01
C ALA A 358 10.78 19.27 5.21
N ALA A 359 11.22 19.45 6.45
CA ALA A 359 12.64 19.61 6.80
C ALA A 359 13.49 18.35 6.56
N SER A 360 12.84 17.20 6.34
CA SER A 360 13.49 15.89 6.21
C SER A 360 13.31 15.23 4.84
N LEU A 361 12.86 15.96 3.82
CA LEU A 361 12.56 15.41 2.48
C LEU A 361 13.80 14.82 1.78
N GLN A 362 15.01 15.23 2.16
CA GLN A 362 16.27 14.72 1.63
C GLN A 362 16.81 13.51 2.42
N ALA A 363 16.19 13.15 3.54
CA ALA A 363 16.59 12.01 4.33
C ALA A 363 16.38 10.70 3.57
N LYS A 364 17.31 9.77 3.75
CA LYS A 364 17.28 8.50 3.02
C LYS A 364 16.63 7.40 3.86
N ALA A 365 15.75 6.64 3.23
CA ALA A 365 15.22 5.43 3.82
C ALA A 365 16.36 4.46 4.20
N PRO A 366 16.22 3.71 5.32
CA PRO A 366 17.26 2.77 5.79
C PRO A 366 17.28 1.47 4.95
N LEU A 367 17.45 1.61 3.64
CA LEU A 367 17.33 0.53 2.66
C LEU A 367 18.33 -0.61 2.91
N ALA A 368 19.55 -0.28 3.33
CA ALA A 368 20.58 -1.29 3.64
C ALA A 368 20.15 -2.22 4.76
N TYR A 369 19.54 -1.68 5.82
CA TYR A 369 19.01 -2.45 6.94
C TYR A 369 17.97 -3.49 6.49
N TYR A 370 17.02 -3.08 5.67
CA TYR A 370 15.99 -3.99 5.17
C TYR A 370 16.54 -4.99 4.17
N ARG A 371 17.52 -4.60 3.36
CA ARG A 371 18.19 -5.50 2.40
C ARG A 371 18.94 -6.62 3.12
N GLU A 372 19.68 -6.33 4.19
CA GLU A 372 20.35 -7.33 5.00
C GLU A 372 19.36 -8.35 5.61
N ASN A 373 18.25 -7.87 6.18
CA ASN A 373 17.20 -8.71 6.73
C ASN A 373 16.55 -9.59 5.65
N LEU A 374 16.28 -9.00 4.47
CA LEU A 374 15.74 -9.72 3.33
C LEU A 374 16.67 -10.84 2.88
N ASP A 375 17.95 -10.52 2.65
CA ASP A 375 18.91 -11.49 2.14
C ASP A 375 19.11 -12.65 3.11
N LEU A 376 19.19 -12.37 4.41
CA LEU A 376 19.28 -13.35 5.47
C LEU A 376 18.06 -14.29 5.50
N LEU A 377 16.86 -13.73 5.52
CA LEU A 377 15.62 -14.50 5.59
C LEU A 377 15.38 -15.29 4.30
N TYR A 378 15.53 -14.65 3.15
CA TYR A 378 15.30 -15.25 1.83
C TYR A 378 16.23 -16.44 1.59
N GLN A 379 17.52 -16.27 1.87
CA GLN A 379 18.50 -17.36 1.74
C GLN A 379 18.15 -18.55 2.64
N ALA A 380 17.79 -18.30 3.90
CA ALA A 380 17.44 -19.35 4.84
C ALA A 380 16.15 -20.11 4.44
N LEU A 381 15.17 -19.42 3.85
CA LEU A 381 13.96 -20.07 3.32
C LEU A 381 14.30 -20.97 2.13
N LEU A 382 15.11 -20.51 1.18
CA LEU A 382 15.58 -21.33 0.06
C LEU A 382 16.39 -22.54 0.52
N GLU A 383 17.31 -22.36 1.48
CA GLU A 383 18.09 -23.47 2.05
C GLU A 383 17.21 -24.48 2.76
N SER A 384 16.09 -24.05 3.32
CA SER A 384 15.11 -24.92 3.95
C SER A 384 14.19 -25.62 2.94
N GLY A 385 14.27 -25.28 1.65
CA GLY A 385 13.48 -25.86 0.57
C GLY A 385 12.12 -25.20 0.34
N PHE A 386 11.87 -24.04 0.94
CA PHE A 386 10.67 -23.26 0.61
C PHE A 386 10.82 -22.53 -0.73
N SER A 387 9.72 -22.41 -1.47
CA SER A 387 9.66 -21.62 -2.70
C SER A 387 8.98 -20.28 -2.43
N CYS A 388 9.70 -19.19 -2.68
CA CYS A 388 9.16 -17.84 -2.69
C CYS A 388 9.94 -16.97 -3.67
N ARG A 389 9.24 -16.00 -4.26
CA ARG A 389 9.90 -14.97 -5.08
C ARG A 389 10.65 -14.00 -4.17
N LYS A 390 11.85 -13.57 -4.59
CA LYS A 390 12.55 -12.49 -3.93
C LYS A 390 11.82 -11.16 -4.21
N PRO A 391 11.39 -10.40 -3.19
CA PRO A 391 10.68 -9.15 -3.41
C PRO A 391 11.60 -8.10 -4.03
N GLU A 392 11.05 -7.28 -4.91
CA GLU A 392 11.75 -6.17 -5.56
C GLU A 392 11.64 -4.88 -4.75
N GLY A 393 10.68 -4.80 -3.85
CA GLY A 393 10.47 -3.65 -2.97
C GLY A 393 9.65 -3.98 -1.73
N ALA A 394 9.24 -2.95 -1.00
CA ALA A 394 8.60 -3.03 0.31
C ALA A 394 9.48 -3.77 1.33
N PHE A 395 8.91 -4.43 2.33
CA PHE A 395 9.66 -5.21 3.31
C PHE A 395 8.90 -6.48 3.73
N TYR A 396 8.29 -7.14 2.74
CA TYR A 396 7.55 -8.39 2.92
C TYR A 396 8.04 -9.47 1.96
N LEU A 397 8.08 -10.70 2.46
CA LEU A 397 8.12 -11.91 1.67
C LEU A 397 6.73 -12.53 1.65
N PHE A 398 6.31 -13.01 0.50
CA PHE A 398 5.02 -13.67 0.32
C PHE A 398 5.29 -15.12 -0.09
N LEU A 399 5.24 -16.01 0.92
CA LEU A 399 5.65 -17.40 0.84
C LEU A 399 4.45 -18.28 0.49
N ARG A 400 4.57 -19.13 -0.52
CA ARG A 400 3.61 -20.20 -0.79
C ARG A 400 3.71 -21.29 0.29
N VAL A 401 2.58 -21.66 0.88
CA VAL A 401 2.50 -22.74 1.86
C VAL A 401 2.65 -24.10 1.14
N PRO A 402 3.46 -25.03 1.65
CA PRO A 402 3.82 -26.25 0.92
C PRO A 402 2.65 -27.12 0.48
N ASP A 403 1.61 -27.22 1.32
CA ASP A 403 0.42 -28.03 1.05
C ASP A 403 -0.82 -27.20 0.66
N GLY A 404 -0.68 -25.86 0.58
CA GLY A 404 -1.78 -24.94 0.33
C GLY A 404 -2.68 -24.69 1.55
N GLU A 405 -2.49 -25.40 2.67
CA GLU A 405 -3.31 -25.32 3.88
C GLU A 405 -2.77 -24.26 4.84
N GLU A 406 -3.09 -23.02 4.57
CA GLU A 406 -2.55 -21.81 5.24
C GLU A 406 -2.81 -21.85 6.76
N GLU A 407 -4.02 -22.22 7.20
CA GLU A 407 -4.39 -22.25 8.62
C GLU A 407 -3.52 -23.27 9.39
N ARG A 408 -3.31 -24.45 8.81
CA ARG A 408 -2.44 -25.47 9.39
C ARG A 408 -0.99 -25.00 9.50
N PHE A 409 -0.49 -24.29 8.49
CA PHE A 409 0.84 -23.72 8.51
C PHE A 409 0.99 -22.68 9.61
N LEU A 410 0.02 -21.76 9.74
CA LEU A 410 0.00 -20.73 10.77
C LEU A 410 -0.08 -21.32 12.18
N GLU A 411 -0.85 -22.38 12.40
CA GLU A 411 -0.95 -23.06 13.69
C GLU A 411 0.38 -23.72 14.08
N ARG A 412 1.05 -24.42 13.15
CA ARG A 412 2.38 -25.00 13.37
C ARG A 412 3.43 -23.91 13.66
N ALA A 413 3.45 -22.85 12.87
CA ALA A 413 4.33 -21.69 13.10
C ALA A 413 4.12 -21.13 14.51
N LYS A 414 2.87 -20.91 14.91
CA LYS A 414 2.50 -20.40 16.22
C LYS A 414 2.91 -21.33 17.36
N ALA A 415 2.82 -22.66 17.17
CA ALA A 415 3.30 -23.63 18.17
C ALA A 415 4.80 -23.47 18.45
N HIS A 416 5.57 -22.99 17.47
CA HIS A 416 6.98 -22.62 17.60
C HIS A 416 7.21 -21.14 17.88
N ARG A 417 6.16 -20.39 18.28
CA ARG A 417 6.19 -18.95 18.61
C ARG A 417 6.62 -18.06 17.45
N LEU A 418 6.38 -18.49 16.21
CA LEU A 418 6.53 -17.71 15.01
C LEU A 418 5.15 -17.19 14.57
N ILE A 419 5.00 -15.87 14.48
CA ILE A 419 3.74 -15.20 14.15
C ILE A 419 3.81 -14.63 12.74
N LEU A 420 2.89 -15.07 11.89
CA LEU A 420 2.77 -14.72 10.47
C LEU A 420 1.35 -14.27 10.16
N VAL A 421 1.11 -13.78 8.95
CA VAL A 421 -0.24 -13.43 8.48
C VAL A 421 -0.58 -14.27 7.24
N GLY A 422 -1.73 -14.94 7.26
CA GLY A 422 -2.20 -15.75 6.14
C GLY A 422 -2.56 -14.93 4.90
N GLY A 423 -2.32 -15.53 3.75
CA GLY A 423 -2.55 -14.94 2.43
C GLY A 423 -4.01 -14.69 2.10
N SER A 424 -4.94 -15.42 2.70
CA SER A 424 -6.38 -15.17 2.60
C SER A 424 -6.77 -13.75 3.00
N ALA A 425 -6.04 -13.13 3.94
CA ALA A 425 -6.22 -11.74 4.32
C ALA A 425 -5.95 -10.76 3.17
N PHE A 426 -5.12 -11.15 2.21
CA PHE A 426 -4.68 -10.37 1.06
C PHE A 426 -5.37 -10.83 -0.25
N GLY A 427 -6.40 -11.67 -0.15
CA GLY A 427 -7.11 -12.24 -1.30
C GLY A 427 -6.41 -13.43 -1.96
N MET A 428 -5.35 -13.99 -1.35
CA MET A 428 -4.52 -15.07 -1.91
C MET A 428 -4.35 -16.23 -0.91
N PRO A 429 -5.35 -17.11 -0.74
CA PRO A 429 -5.22 -18.26 0.12
C PRO A 429 -4.08 -19.19 -0.35
N GLY A 430 -3.51 -19.96 0.58
CA GLY A 430 -2.37 -20.82 0.32
C GLY A 430 -1.01 -20.12 0.36
N PHE A 431 -0.97 -18.88 0.83
CA PHE A 431 0.25 -18.10 1.08
C PHE A 431 0.33 -17.61 2.52
N VAL A 432 1.51 -17.18 2.93
CA VAL A 432 1.72 -16.43 4.16
C VAL A 432 2.61 -15.23 3.90
N ARG A 433 2.28 -14.08 4.53
CA ARG A 433 3.13 -12.90 4.51
C ARG A 433 4.09 -12.92 5.70
N ILE A 434 5.36 -12.68 5.43
CA ILE A 434 6.46 -12.58 6.37
C ILE A 434 7.03 -11.16 6.29
N SER A 435 6.96 -10.39 7.38
CA SER A 435 7.58 -9.07 7.46
C SER A 435 9.03 -9.19 7.88
N PHE A 436 9.95 -8.57 7.13
CA PHE A 436 11.38 -8.52 7.48
C PHE A 436 11.85 -7.12 7.92
N CYS A 437 10.92 -6.21 8.23
CA CYS A 437 11.26 -4.87 8.73
C CYS A 437 11.56 -4.83 10.24
N GLY A 438 11.43 -5.96 10.92
CA GLY A 438 11.68 -6.11 12.35
C GLY A 438 13.17 -6.05 12.72
N LYS A 439 13.47 -6.26 13.99
CA LYS A 439 14.85 -6.36 14.49
C LYS A 439 15.56 -7.55 13.86
N LYS A 440 16.87 -7.41 13.59
CA LYS A 440 17.71 -8.47 13.01
C LYS A 440 17.70 -9.73 13.89
N GLU A 441 17.78 -9.55 15.19
CA GLU A 441 17.77 -10.65 16.17
C GLU A 441 16.45 -11.46 16.12
N THR A 442 15.32 -10.80 15.86
CA THR A 442 14.03 -11.48 15.68
C THR A 442 14.03 -12.32 14.41
N ILE A 443 14.59 -11.79 13.32
CA ILE A 443 14.76 -12.53 12.06
C ILE A 443 15.66 -13.75 12.28
N GLU A 444 16.87 -13.55 12.83
CA GLU A 444 17.83 -14.63 13.11
C GLU A 444 17.24 -15.73 13.98
N GLY A 445 16.49 -15.34 15.03
CA GLY A 445 15.81 -16.30 15.90
C GLY A 445 14.69 -17.09 15.22
N ALA A 446 14.06 -16.52 14.17
CA ALA A 446 13.03 -17.21 13.40
C ALA A 446 13.59 -18.26 12.42
N LEU A 447 14.85 -18.15 11.98
CA LEU A 447 15.42 -19.05 10.96
C LEU A 447 15.40 -20.54 11.37
N PRO A 448 15.76 -20.92 12.61
CA PRO A 448 15.63 -22.32 13.05
C PRO A 448 14.19 -22.82 13.02
N VAL A 449 13.20 -21.94 13.24
CA VAL A 449 11.78 -22.30 13.21
C VAL A 449 11.35 -22.64 11.78
N PHE A 450 11.75 -21.85 10.78
CA PHE A 450 11.48 -22.17 9.38
C PHE A 450 12.11 -23.51 8.96
N ARG A 451 13.35 -23.79 9.38
CA ARG A 451 13.98 -25.11 9.13
C ARG A 451 13.17 -26.24 9.76
N ARG A 452 12.67 -26.07 10.97
CA ARG A 452 11.83 -27.06 11.64
C ARG A 452 10.50 -27.27 10.90
N LEU A 453 9.84 -26.18 10.51
CA LEU A 453 8.61 -26.26 9.71
C LEU A 453 8.85 -27.02 8.40
N ALA A 454 9.94 -26.75 7.69
CA ALA A 454 10.30 -27.48 6.48
C ALA A 454 10.38 -29.00 6.73
N LEU A 455 11.02 -29.42 7.82
CA LEU A 455 11.10 -30.84 8.21
C LEU A 455 9.71 -31.42 8.54
N GLU A 456 8.85 -30.69 9.24
CA GLU A 456 7.49 -31.13 9.57
C GLU A 456 6.58 -31.27 8.34
N TYR A 457 6.89 -30.55 7.25
CA TYR A 457 6.22 -30.67 5.95
C TYR A 457 6.92 -31.67 5.01
N GLY A 458 8.00 -32.32 5.48
CA GLY A 458 8.74 -33.30 4.67
C GLY A 458 9.49 -32.68 3.48
N ILE A 459 9.70 -31.35 3.50
CA ILE A 459 10.45 -30.66 2.46
C ILE A 459 11.90 -31.10 2.55
N ARG A 460 12.42 -31.72 1.49
CA ARG A 460 13.82 -32.17 1.38
C ARG A 460 14.47 -31.41 0.24
N LYS A 461 15.66 -30.84 0.49
CA LYS A 461 16.52 -30.33 -0.56
C LYS A 461 16.94 -31.48 -1.48
N GLU A 462 16.51 -31.48 -2.74
CA GLU A 462 17.05 -32.45 -3.71
C GLU A 462 18.50 -32.08 -4.04
N ALA A 463 19.35 -33.10 -4.17
CA ALA A 463 20.78 -32.93 -4.45
C ALA A 463 21.08 -32.29 -5.82
N SER A 464 20.06 -32.07 -6.66
CA SER A 464 20.16 -31.56 -8.04
C SER A 464 19.78 -30.08 -8.20
N GLY A 465 19.47 -29.35 -7.12
CA GLY A 465 19.15 -27.92 -7.23
C GLY A 465 17.77 -27.57 -7.79
N THR A 466 16.95 -28.55 -8.14
CA THR A 466 15.54 -28.37 -8.54
C THR A 466 14.64 -28.75 -7.36
N TYR A 467 13.68 -27.88 -7.05
CA TYR A 467 12.71 -28.06 -5.96
C TYR A 467 11.41 -28.69 -6.52
N ARG A 468 10.89 -29.70 -5.86
CA ARG A 468 9.54 -30.21 -6.05
C ARG A 468 8.63 -29.87 -4.89
#